data_cc5df4b4d652a9305a851ad0fb877b8f
#
_entry.id   cc5df4b4d652a9305a851ad0fb877b8f
#
_cell.length_a   1.000
_cell.length_b   1.000
_cell.length_c   1.000
_cell.angle_alpha   90.00
_cell.angle_beta   90.00
_cell.angle_gamma   90.00
#
_symmetry.space_group_name_H-M   'P 1'
#
loop_
_entity.id
_entity.type
_entity.pdbx_description
1 polymer ?
#
loop_
_entity_poly.entity_id
_entity_poly.type
_entity_poly.pdbx_seq_one_letter_code
_entity_poly.pdbx_strand_id
1 'polypeptide(L)'
;AGVPVVFYDALTPSERDYTAILTKLKAADPDLIFFTGYYPEAGMLLRQKKEMHWDVPMMGGDAANNTDLVKIAGKDAAKGYFFISPPSAHDFDTPEAKDFFSRYKAQYNSLPSSVWSVLAGDAFKVIVAALQAGTDANPEAVAKYLKKDLKEYPGLTGKLGFNEKGDRIGDLYKVYEVDGNGGFVLQK
;
A
#
# COMPACT_ATOMS: atom_id res chain seq x y z
N ALA A 1 7.48 19.56 1.78
CA ALA A 1 8.80 18.96 2.01
C ALA A 1 9.91 19.69 1.24
N GLY A 2 9.60 20.68 0.39
CA GLY A 2 10.61 21.47 -0.36
C GLY A 2 11.27 20.71 -1.53
N VAL A 3 10.76 19.54 -1.93
CA VAL A 3 11.26 18.81 -3.09
C VAL A 3 10.69 19.45 -4.36
N PRO A 4 11.53 19.90 -5.32
CA PRO A 4 11.04 20.48 -6.57
C PRO A 4 10.33 19.43 -7.42
N VAL A 5 9.19 19.78 -8.01
CA VAL A 5 8.47 18.94 -8.97
C VAL A 5 8.75 19.49 -10.37
N VAL A 6 9.59 18.78 -11.14
CA VAL A 6 10.02 19.20 -12.48
C VAL A 6 9.05 18.73 -13.58
N PHE A 7 8.24 17.71 -13.28
CA PHE A 7 7.22 17.16 -14.19
C PHE A 7 6.04 16.61 -13.41
N TYR A 8 4.84 16.87 -13.88
CA TYR A 8 3.60 16.30 -13.33
C TYR A 8 2.60 16.06 -14.47
N ASP A 9 2.14 14.82 -14.60
CA ASP A 9 1.15 14.43 -15.59
C ASP A 9 0.35 13.22 -15.10
N ALA A 10 -0.74 12.87 -15.80
CA ALA A 10 -1.58 11.73 -15.51
C ALA A 10 -1.43 10.66 -16.57
N LEU A 11 -1.52 9.40 -16.16
CA LEU A 11 -1.62 8.25 -17.07
C LEU A 11 -3.08 7.90 -17.34
N THR A 12 -3.36 7.41 -18.53
CA THR A 12 -4.60 6.68 -18.81
C THR A 12 -4.39 5.23 -18.34
N PRO A 13 -5.20 4.74 -17.39
CA PRO A 13 -5.06 3.36 -16.91
C PRO A 13 -5.32 2.33 -18.02
N SER A 14 -4.70 1.15 -17.87
CA SER A 14 -4.90 -0.01 -18.76
C SER A 14 -4.39 0.16 -20.19
N GLU A 15 -3.57 1.16 -20.47
CA GLU A 15 -2.84 1.24 -21.73
C GLU A 15 -1.68 0.24 -21.77
N ARG A 16 -1.26 -0.13 -22.98
CA ARG A 16 -0.16 -1.07 -23.20
C ARG A 16 1.17 -0.38 -23.46
N ASP A 17 1.13 0.91 -23.75
CA ASP A 17 2.32 1.68 -24.13
C ASP A 17 2.31 3.05 -23.45
N TYR A 18 3.32 3.26 -22.60
CA TYR A 18 3.59 4.50 -21.88
C TYR A 18 4.85 5.21 -22.38
N THR A 19 5.42 4.78 -23.51
CA THR A 19 6.68 5.32 -24.04
C THR A 19 6.60 6.83 -24.29
N ALA A 20 5.45 7.34 -24.73
CA ALA A 20 5.26 8.76 -24.99
C ALA A 20 5.41 9.62 -23.73
N ILE A 21 4.79 9.20 -22.60
CA ILE A 21 4.92 9.92 -21.35
C ILE A 21 6.30 9.73 -20.71
N LEU A 22 6.88 8.53 -20.82
CA LEU A 22 8.25 8.27 -20.35
C LEU A 22 9.27 9.12 -21.11
N THR A 23 9.07 9.37 -22.41
CA THR A 23 9.92 10.26 -23.22
C THR A 23 9.86 11.70 -22.73
N LYS A 24 8.65 12.22 -22.45
CA LYS A 24 8.46 13.56 -21.88
C LYS A 24 9.10 13.67 -20.51
N LEU A 25 8.90 12.66 -19.67
CA LEU A 25 9.44 12.60 -18.33
C LEU A 25 10.97 12.58 -18.35
N LYS A 26 11.58 11.77 -19.26
CA LYS A 26 13.01 11.70 -19.44
C LYS A 26 13.62 13.03 -19.90
N ALA A 27 12.89 13.79 -20.73
CA ALA A 27 13.32 15.11 -21.18
C ALA A 27 13.30 16.17 -20.06
N ALA A 28 12.50 15.96 -19.01
CA ALA A 28 12.49 16.83 -17.82
C ALA A 28 13.61 16.51 -16.82
N ASP A 29 14.39 15.47 -17.07
CA ASP A 29 15.59 15.05 -16.29
C ASP A 29 15.34 14.96 -14.76
N PRO A 30 14.37 14.17 -14.30
CA PRO A 30 14.12 14.04 -12.87
C PRO A 30 15.13 13.11 -12.19
N ASP A 31 15.43 13.36 -10.92
CA ASP A 31 16.23 12.48 -10.06
C ASP A 31 15.45 11.27 -9.54
N LEU A 32 14.11 11.38 -9.49
CA LEU A 32 13.21 10.35 -8.99
C LEU A 32 11.84 10.46 -9.68
N ILE A 33 11.25 9.31 -10.01
CA ILE A 33 9.85 9.20 -10.42
C ILE A 33 9.02 8.75 -9.22
N PHE A 34 8.00 9.53 -8.85
CA PHE A 34 7.00 9.12 -7.88
C PHE A 34 5.68 8.83 -8.59
N PHE A 35 5.27 7.54 -8.61
CA PHE A 35 4.07 7.08 -9.29
C PHE A 35 3.00 6.64 -8.29
N THR A 36 1.83 7.25 -8.35
CA THR A 36 0.72 7.02 -7.40
C THR A 36 -0.40 6.11 -7.94
N GLY A 37 -0.14 5.39 -9.04
CA GLY A 37 -1.09 4.45 -9.63
C GLY A 37 -0.93 3.01 -9.12
N TYR A 38 -1.59 2.10 -9.79
CA TYR A 38 -1.65 0.69 -9.41
C TYR A 38 -0.49 -0.13 -9.98
N TYR A 39 -0.34 -1.37 -9.47
CA TYR A 39 0.74 -2.27 -9.84
C TYR A 39 0.81 -2.64 -11.35
N PRO A 40 -0.30 -2.73 -12.12
CA PRO A 40 -0.18 -3.05 -13.53
C PRO A 40 0.56 -1.97 -14.32
N GLU A 41 0.17 -0.71 -14.11
CA GLU A 41 0.81 0.45 -14.75
C GLU A 41 2.24 0.63 -14.24
N ALA A 42 2.48 0.46 -12.93
CA ALA A 42 3.83 0.52 -12.36
C ALA A 42 4.76 -0.52 -13.02
N GLY A 43 4.29 -1.76 -13.18
CA GLY A 43 5.04 -2.82 -13.85
C GLY A 43 5.35 -2.51 -15.32
N MET A 44 4.38 -1.95 -16.04
CA MET A 44 4.57 -1.53 -17.43
C MET A 44 5.58 -0.38 -17.55
N LEU A 45 5.47 0.64 -16.69
CA LEU A 45 6.41 1.77 -16.65
C LEU A 45 7.84 1.30 -16.36
N LEU A 46 8.02 0.42 -15.39
CA LEU A 46 9.33 -0.15 -15.05
C LEU A 46 9.94 -0.89 -16.24
N ARG A 47 9.16 -1.74 -16.93
CA ARG A 47 9.60 -2.48 -18.09
C ARG A 47 10.02 -1.55 -19.23
N GLN A 48 9.15 -0.62 -19.60
CA GLN A 48 9.41 0.29 -20.72
C GLN A 48 10.53 1.28 -20.42
N LYS A 49 10.64 1.75 -19.16
CA LYS A 49 11.80 2.52 -18.69
C LYS A 49 13.11 1.75 -18.88
N LYS A 50 13.13 0.45 -18.57
CA LYS A 50 14.30 -0.42 -18.78
C LYS A 50 14.62 -0.61 -20.25
N GLU A 51 13.61 -0.81 -21.10
CA GLU A 51 13.74 -0.91 -22.55
C GLU A 51 14.32 0.38 -23.16
N MET A 52 14.01 1.55 -22.57
CA MET A 52 14.59 2.85 -22.93
C MET A 52 16.01 3.08 -22.39
N HIS A 53 16.62 2.11 -21.72
CA HIS A 53 17.92 2.25 -21.03
C HIS A 53 17.96 3.48 -20.12
N TRP A 54 16.93 3.64 -19.30
CA TRP A 54 16.81 4.78 -18.39
C TRP A 54 16.73 4.30 -16.94
N ASP A 55 17.80 4.57 -16.17
CA ASP A 55 18.00 3.99 -14.83
C ASP A 55 17.53 4.91 -13.68
N VAL A 56 16.77 5.99 -13.98
CA VAL A 56 16.24 6.85 -12.91
C VAL A 56 15.45 6.03 -11.88
N PRO A 57 15.65 6.27 -10.57
CA PRO A 57 14.88 5.58 -9.53
C PRO A 57 13.38 5.83 -9.68
N MET A 58 12.58 4.82 -9.32
CA MET A 58 11.12 4.94 -9.31
C MET A 58 10.56 4.45 -7.99
N MET A 59 9.61 5.19 -7.46
CA MET A 59 8.94 4.91 -6.19
C MET A 59 7.42 4.95 -6.38
N GLY A 60 6.68 4.15 -5.63
CA GLY A 60 5.22 4.15 -5.64
C GLY A 60 4.57 4.08 -4.27
N GLY A 61 3.25 4.09 -4.28
CA GLY A 61 2.40 3.89 -3.10
C GLY A 61 2.03 2.42 -2.87
N ASP A 62 1.14 2.22 -1.92
CA ASP A 62 0.66 0.90 -1.47
C ASP A 62 -0.15 0.13 -2.53
N ALA A 63 -0.74 0.82 -3.50
CA ALA A 63 -1.41 0.20 -4.64
C ALA A 63 -0.45 -0.61 -5.55
N ALA A 64 0.87 -0.42 -5.39
CA ALA A 64 1.91 -1.20 -6.04
C ALA A 64 2.30 -2.48 -5.27
N ASN A 65 1.81 -2.66 -4.03
CA ASN A 65 2.10 -3.85 -3.21
C ASN A 65 1.34 -5.09 -3.73
N ASN A 66 1.78 -5.57 -4.88
CA ASN A 66 1.29 -6.80 -5.50
C ASN A 66 2.44 -7.47 -6.28
N THR A 67 2.69 -8.74 -6.02
CA THR A 67 3.78 -9.50 -6.66
C THR A 67 3.62 -9.63 -8.18
N ASP A 68 2.43 -9.41 -8.73
CA ASP A 68 2.21 -9.38 -10.17
C ASP A 68 2.91 -8.19 -10.86
N LEU A 69 3.25 -7.13 -10.12
CA LEU A 69 4.12 -6.06 -10.61
C LEU A 69 5.41 -6.64 -11.21
N VAL A 70 6.06 -7.55 -10.48
CA VAL A 70 7.32 -8.17 -10.92
C VAL A 70 7.11 -9.08 -12.14
N LYS A 71 5.96 -9.76 -12.23
CA LYS A 71 5.64 -10.58 -13.42
C LYS A 71 5.46 -9.71 -14.68
N ILE A 72 4.85 -8.53 -14.51
CA ILE A 72 4.61 -7.59 -15.62
C ILE A 72 5.91 -6.88 -16.03
N ALA A 73 6.67 -6.39 -15.07
CA ALA A 73 7.92 -5.67 -15.31
C ALA A 73 9.05 -6.58 -15.80
N GLY A 74 9.11 -7.80 -15.28
CA GLY A 74 10.30 -8.64 -15.28
C GLY A 74 11.22 -8.29 -14.09
N LYS A 75 11.95 -9.28 -13.58
CA LYS A 75 12.80 -9.11 -12.36
C LYS A 75 13.84 -8.01 -12.52
N ASP A 76 14.49 -7.95 -13.66
CA ASP A 76 15.57 -6.98 -13.93
C ASP A 76 15.06 -5.53 -13.99
N ALA A 77 13.87 -5.32 -14.50
CA ALA A 77 13.26 -3.99 -14.57
C ALA A 77 12.61 -3.58 -13.24
N ALA A 78 12.10 -4.56 -12.48
CA ALA A 78 11.49 -4.30 -11.16
C ALA A 78 12.51 -4.08 -10.05
N LYS A 79 13.73 -4.62 -10.18
CA LYS A 79 14.79 -4.48 -9.17
C LYS A 79 15.06 -3.01 -8.84
N GLY A 80 15.09 -2.69 -7.55
CA GLY A 80 15.31 -1.33 -7.07
C GLY A 80 14.07 -0.42 -7.13
N TYR A 81 12.90 -0.96 -7.45
CA TYR A 81 11.65 -0.22 -7.29
C TYR A 81 11.28 -0.16 -5.82
N PHE A 82 11.02 1.04 -5.33
CA PHE A 82 10.59 1.27 -3.97
C PHE A 82 9.08 1.53 -3.91
N PHE A 83 8.44 1.14 -2.81
CA PHE A 83 7.07 1.55 -2.54
C PHE A 83 6.80 1.65 -1.04
N ILE A 84 5.85 2.51 -0.69
CA ILE A 84 5.39 2.70 0.68
C ILE A 84 4.10 1.90 0.84
N SER A 85 4.04 1.02 1.85
CA SER A 85 2.87 0.19 2.11
C SER A 85 2.73 -0.11 3.59
N PRO A 86 1.51 -0.42 4.10
CA PRO A 86 1.37 -1.15 5.34
C PRO A 86 2.19 -2.45 5.27
N PRO A 87 2.62 -3.01 6.42
CA PRO A 87 3.33 -4.28 6.47
C PRO A 87 2.58 -5.38 5.71
N SER A 88 3.32 -6.34 5.17
CA SER A 88 2.72 -7.54 4.57
C SER A 88 1.85 -8.29 5.59
N ALA A 89 0.84 -9.02 5.11
CA ALA A 89 -0.10 -9.71 6.01
C ALA A 89 0.61 -10.60 7.05
N HIS A 90 1.74 -11.21 6.68
CA HIS A 90 2.49 -12.10 7.59
C HIS A 90 3.42 -11.37 8.58
N ASP A 91 3.61 -10.06 8.43
CA ASP A 91 4.46 -9.27 9.32
C ASP A 91 3.72 -8.79 10.58
N PHE A 92 2.40 -9.00 10.63
CA PHE A 92 1.63 -8.69 11.82
C PHE A 92 1.69 -9.85 12.81
N ASP A 93 2.19 -9.60 14.02
CA ASP A 93 2.42 -10.59 15.07
C ASP A 93 1.56 -10.38 16.32
N THR A 94 0.61 -9.46 16.30
CA THR A 94 -0.33 -9.23 17.41
C THR A 94 -1.11 -10.50 17.74
N PRO A 95 -1.56 -10.70 18.99
CA PRO A 95 -2.44 -11.83 19.34
C PRO A 95 -3.69 -11.87 18.47
N GLU A 96 -4.27 -10.72 18.16
CA GLU A 96 -5.46 -10.56 17.30
C GLU A 96 -5.20 -10.99 15.86
N ALA A 97 -4.01 -10.65 15.32
CA ALA A 97 -3.61 -11.08 13.97
C ALA A 97 -3.40 -12.58 13.91
N LYS A 98 -2.73 -13.17 14.91
CA LYS A 98 -2.50 -14.62 14.98
C LYS A 98 -3.81 -15.41 15.04
N ASP A 99 -4.78 -14.95 15.84
CA ASP A 99 -6.12 -15.55 15.90
C ASP A 99 -6.84 -15.42 14.55
N PHE A 100 -6.82 -14.24 13.96
CA PHE A 100 -7.39 -13.99 12.63
C PHE A 100 -6.79 -14.92 11.57
N PHE A 101 -5.48 -15.04 11.50
CA PHE A 101 -4.80 -15.91 10.52
C PHE A 101 -5.11 -17.38 10.74
N SER A 102 -5.19 -17.82 12.00
CA SER A 102 -5.57 -19.19 12.34
C SER A 102 -6.98 -19.52 11.83
N ARG A 103 -7.94 -18.66 12.10
CA ARG A 103 -9.34 -18.83 11.64
C ARG A 103 -9.46 -18.72 10.12
N TYR A 104 -8.75 -17.76 9.51
CA TYR A 104 -8.74 -17.59 8.07
C TYR A 104 -8.19 -18.85 7.37
N LYS A 105 -7.06 -19.39 7.87
CA LYS A 105 -6.47 -20.63 7.35
C LYS A 105 -7.40 -21.83 7.52
N ALA A 106 -8.09 -21.95 8.65
CA ALA A 106 -9.06 -23.01 8.88
C ALA A 106 -10.24 -22.95 7.90
N GLN A 107 -10.69 -21.75 7.55
CA GLN A 107 -11.83 -21.53 6.65
C GLN A 107 -11.45 -21.67 5.17
N TYR A 108 -10.28 -21.17 4.76
CA TYR A 108 -9.90 -21.00 3.35
C TYR A 108 -8.71 -21.87 2.93
N ASN A 109 -8.15 -22.66 3.85
CA ASN A 109 -6.95 -23.49 3.65
C ASN A 109 -5.73 -22.69 3.12
N SER A 110 -5.69 -21.39 3.34
CA SER A 110 -4.62 -20.47 2.93
C SER A 110 -4.56 -19.28 3.88
N LEU A 111 -3.44 -18.56 3.88
CA LEU A 111 -3.36 -17.24 4.50
C LEU A 111 -3.93 -16.16 3.55
N PRO A 112 -4.32 -14.97 4.07
CA PRO A 112 -4.72 -13.86 3.22
C PRO A 112 -3.63 -13.54 2.19
N SER A 113 -4.01 -13.40 0.93
CA SER A 113 -3.09 -13.06 -0.17
C SER A 113 -2.66 -11.59 -0.16
N SER A 114 -3.32 -10.76 0.64
CA SER A 114 -3.14 -9.32 0.64
C SER A 114 -3.34 -8.73 2.05
N VAL A 115 -2.60 -7.67 2.36
CA VAL A 115 -2.77 -6.86 3.56
C VAL A 115 -4.19 -6.24 3.66
N TRP A 116 -4.85 -6.03 2.54
CA TRP A 116 -6.19 -5.45 2.50
C TRP A 116 -7.23 -6.27 3.26
N SER A 117 -7.09 -7.59 3.32
CA SER A 117 -7.95 -8.45 4.14
C SER A 117 -7.78 -8.18 5.64
N VAL A 118 -6.56 -7.88 6.07
CA VAL A 118 -6.25 -7.55 7.47
C VAL A 118 -6.80 -6.16 7.83
N LEU A 119 -6.58 -5.18 6.96
CA LEU A 119 -7.10 -3.81 7.14
C LEU A 119 -8.64 -3.77 7.14
N ALA A 120 -9.29 -4.55 6.27
CA ALA A 120 -10.75 -4.68 6.26
C ALA A 120 -11.25 -5.34 7.54
N GLY A 121 -10.52 -6.31 8.08
CA GLY A 121 -10.80 -6.92 9.39
C GLY A 121 -10.77 -5.88 10.52
N ASP A 122 -9.75 -5.03 10.55
CA ASP A 122 -9.67 -3.93 11.52
C ASP A 122 -10.80 -2.92 11.35
N ALA A 123 -11.10 -2.52 10.12
CA ALA A 123 -12.20 -1.60 9.84
C ALA A 123 -13.54 -2.15 10.34
N PHE A 124 -13.81 -3.43 10.09
CA PHE A 124 -15.01 -4.10 10.61
C PHE A 124 -15.04 -4.12 12.14
N LYS A 125 -13.93 -4.48 12.78
CA LYS A 125 -13.83 -4.57 14.26
C LYS A 125 -14.10 -3.23 14.95
N VAL A 126 -13.58 -2.12 14.44
CA VAL A 126 -13.81 -0.80 15.07
C VAL A 126 -15.24 -0.32 14.89
N ILE A 127 -15.92 -0.67 13.78
CA ILE A 127 -17.35 -0.39 13.59
C ILE A 127 -18.17 -1.20 14.60
N VAL A 128 -17.88 -2.50 14.74
CA VAL A 128 -18.54 -3.35 15.74
C VAL A 128 -18.33 -2.82 17.16
N ALA A 129 -17.11 -2.38 17.48
CA ALA A 129 -16.82 -1.78 18.79
C ALA A 129 -17.67 -0.53 19.07
N ALA A 130 -17.86 0.34 18.06
CA ALA A 130 -18.75 1.49 18.19
C ALA A 130 -20.20 1.08 18.53
N LEU A 131 -20.74 0.10 17.81
CA LEU A 131 -22.09 -0.41 18.04
C LEU A 131 -22.25 -1.09 19.40
N GLN A 132 -21.25 -1.85 19.83
CA GLN A 132 -21.22 -2.48 21.17
C GLN A 132 -21.13 -1.47 22.30
N ALA A 133 -20.53 -0.31 22.06
CA ALA A 133 -20.53 0.81 23.01
C ALA A 133 -21.86 1.58 23.09
N GLY A 134 -22.89 1.12 22.38
CA GLY A 134 -24.21 1.74 22.36
C GLY A 134 -24.34 2.93 21.42
N THR A 135 -23.44 3.07 20.46
CA THR A 135 -23.52 4.11 19.45
C THR A 135 -24.67 3.81 18.48
N ASP A 136 -25.43 4.82 18.07
CA ASP A 136 -26.43 4.68 17.02
C ASP A 136 -25.78 4.18 15.72
N ALA A 137 -26.49 3.30 15.00
CA ALA A 137 -26.03 2.72 13.75
C ALA A 137 -26.16 3.69 12.55
N ASN A 138 -25.77 4.94 12.76
CA ASN A 138 -25.68 5.94 11.69
C ASN A 138 -24.22 6.39 11.49
N PRO A 139 -23.84 6.81 10.28
CA PRO A 139 -22.44 7.14 9.96
C PRO A 139 -21.84 8.25 10.82
N GLU A 140 -22.62 9.27 11.17
CA GLU A 140 -22.15 10.41 11.96
C GLU A 140 -21.81 10.01 13.39
N ALA A 141 -22.67 9.22 14.04
CA ALA A 141 -22.47 8.73 15.39
C ALA A 141 -21.26 7.78 15.47
N VAL A 142 -21.15 6.84 14.53
CA VAL A 142 -20.00 5.93 14.43
C VAL A 142 -18.70 6.73 14.20
N ALA A 143 -18.67 7.66 13.25
CA ALA A 143 -17.50 8.49 12.98
C ALA A 143 -17.09 9.33 14.20
N LYS A 144 -18.06 9.87 14.94
CA LYS A 144 -17.80 10.61 16.18
C LYS A 144 -17.15 9.71 17.23
N TYR A 145 -17.68 8.51 17.45
CA TYR A 145 -17.12 7.54 18.40
C TYR A 145 -15.68 7.17 18.01
N LEU A 146 -15.42 6.84 16.74
CA LEU A 146 -14.09 6.46 16.27
C LEU A 146 -13.06 7.57 16.52
N LYS A 147 -13.41 8.83 16.31
CA LYS A 147 -12.49 9.97 16.47
C LYS A 147 -12.27 10.35 17.95
N LYS A 148 -13.31 10.29 18.78
CA LYS A 148 -13.27 10.83 20.15
C LYS A 148 -13.05 9.76 21.20
N ASP A 149 -13.74 8.65 21.10
CA ASP A 149 -13.89 7.69 22.19
C ASP A 149 -13.03 6.43 21.99
N LEU A 150 -12.83 5.98 20.74
CA LEU A 150 -12.00 4.82 20.42
C LEU A 150 -10.52 5.17 20.59
N LYS A 151 -9.90 4.64 21.64
CA LYS A 151 -8.48 4.85 21.94
C LYS A 151 -7.79 3.51 22.15
N GLU A 152 -6.61 3.36 21.55
CA GLU A 152 -5.75 2.18 21.70
C GLU A 152 -6.49 0.83 21.54
N TYR A 153 -7.50 0.79 20.67
CA TYR A 153 -8.28 -0.44 20.43
C TYR A 153 -7.37 -1.55 19.89
N PRO A 154 -7.42 -2.79 20.43
CA PRO A 154 -6.56 -3.88 20.01
C PRO A 154 -7.01 -4.41 18.65
N GLY A 155 -6.36 -3.94 17.60
CA GLY A 155 -6.59 -4.34 16.21
C GLY A 155 -5.63 -5.42 15.75
N LEU A 156 -5.91 -5.97 14.57
CA LEU A 156 -5.04 -6.93 13.88
C LEU A 156 -3.69 -6.28 13.54
N THR A 157 -3.72 -5.01 13.16
CA THR A 157 -2.53 -4.24 12.76
C THR A 157 -1.89 -3.46 13.91
N GLY A 158 -2.19 -3.83 15.16
CA GLY A 158 -1.75 -3.14 16.37
C GLY A 158 -2.83 -2.22 16.95
N LYS A 159 -2.44 -1.32 17.85
CA LYS A 159 -3.36 -0.39 18.48
C LYS A 159 -3.98 0.56 17.46
N LEU A 160 -5.30 0.68 17.50
CA LEU A 160 -6.08 1.55 16.63
C LEU A 160 -6.63 2.76 17.40
N GLY A 161 -6.58 3.91 16.76
CA GLY A 161 -7.20 5.15 17.19
C GLY A 161 -7.18 6.13 16.01
N PHE A 162 -8.03 7.16 16.08
CA PHE A 162 -8.15 8.13 15.00
C PHE A 162 -8.04 9.56 15.56
N ASN A 163 -7.47 10.45 14.76
CA ASN A 163 -7.43 11.88 15.08
C ASN A 163 -8.76 12.57 14.70
N GLU A 164 -8.86 13.87 14.94
CA GLU A 164 -10.06 14.64 14.62
C GLU A 164 -10.38 14.69 13.11
N LYS A 165 -9.36 14.55 12.25
CA LYS A 165 -9.55 14.49 10.80
C LYS A 165 -10.05 13.10 10.35
N GLY A 166 -9.89 12.08 11.18
CA GLY A 166 -10.21 10.70 10.87
C GLY A 166 -9.02 9.88 10.39
N ASP A 167 -7.80 10.43 10.43
CA ASP A 167 -6.61 9.68 10.09
C ASP A 167 -6.26 8.74 11.24
N ARG A 168 -5.77 7.55 10.92
CA ARG A 168 -5.24 6.62 11.90
C ARG A 168 -4.05 7.23 12.65
N ILE A 169 -4.05 7.10 13.96
CA ILE A 169 -2.92 7.51 14.82
C ILE A 169 -1.84 6.42 14.76
N GLY A 170 -0.58 6.85 14.65
CA GLY A 170 0.59 5.98 14.59
C GLY A 170 1.10 5.78 13.16
N ASP A 171 2.31 5.22 13.07
CA ASP A 171 3.00 4.96 11.80
C ASP A 171 2.83 3.49 11.42
N LEU A 172 1.98 3.23 10.44
CA LEU A 172 1.76 1.90 9.91
C LEU A 172 2.61 1.64 8.65
N TYR A 173 2.92 2.69 7.88
CA TYR A 173 3.57 2.53 6.59
C TYR A 173 5.06 2.24 6.73
N LYS A 174 5.53 1.36 5.86
CA LYS A 174 6.93 0.95 5.74
C LYS A 174 7.38 1.11 4.30
N VAL A 175 8.69 1.24 4.11
CA VAL A 175 9.29 1.28 2.78
C VAL A 175 9.75 -0.12 2.40
N TYR A 176 9.38 -0.55 1.21
CA TYR A 176 9.81 -1.81 0.60
C TYR A 176 10.61 -1.55 -0.65
N GLU A 177 11.52 -2.46 -0.96
CA GLU A 177 12.28 -2.47 -2.21
C GLU A 177 12.12 -3.84 -2.89
N VAL A 178 12.05 -3.85 -4.21
CA VAL A 178 12.10 -5.08 -4.98
C VAL A 178 13.54 -5.53 -5.14
N ASP A 179 13.88 -6.71 -4.59
CA ASP A 179 15.22 -7.30 -4.67
C ASP A 179 15.52 -7.91 -6.05
N GLY A 180 16.75 -8.41 -6.24
CA GLY A 180 17.17 -9.07 -7.49
C GLY A 180 16.44 -10.38 -7.82
N ASN A 181 15.73 -10.98 -6.85
CA ASN A 181 14.92 -12.18 -7.04
C ASN A 181 13.45 -11.86 -7.34
N GLY A 182 13.06 -10.59 -7.23
CA GLY A 182 11.70 -10.11 -7.35
C GLY A 182 10.91 -10.21 -6.04
N GLY A 183 11.58 -10.36 -4.91
CA GLY A 183 11.01 -10.31 -3.57
C GLY A 183 10.84 -8.88 -3.08
N PHE A 184 9.82 -8.65 -2.24
CA PHE A 184 9.61 -7.37 -1.57
C PHE A 184 10.31 -7.39 -0.22
N VAL A 185 11.33 -6.57 -0.06
CA VAL A 185 12.19 -6.53 1.12
C VAL A 185 11.96 -5.24 1.89
N LEU A 186 11.64 -5.37 3.17
CA LEU A 186 11.47 -4.25 4.08
C LEU A 186 12.79 -3.50 4.25
N GLN A 187 12.77 -2.20 3.99
CA GLN A 187 13.90 -1.31 4.24
C GLN A 187 13.88 -0.83 5.70
N LYS A 188 15.06 -0.81 6.33
CA LYS A 188 15.24 -0.45 7.74
C LYS A 188 15.49 1.06 7.89
#